data_bef409d4babe178ae3f81901ea0d7e40
#
_entry.id   bef409d4babe178ae3f81901ea0d7e40
#
_cell.length_a   1.000
_cell.length_b   1.000
_cell.length_c   1.000
_cell.angle_alpha   90.00
_cell.angle_beta   90.00
_cell.angle_gamma   90.00
#
_symmetry.space_group_name_H-M   'P 1'
#
loop_
_entity.id
_entity.type
_entity.pdbx_description
1 polymer ?
#
loop_
_entity_poly.entity_id
_entity_poly.type
_entity_poly.pdbx_seq_one_letter_code
_entity_poly.pdbx_strand_id
1 'polypeptide(L)'
;MGQPDASRVLKQIHESVWIAPSAELYGAITIGEGSSVWPQCVIRAECQQVRIGSHTNLQDFVMIHVGYDDPATIGDFCSITHRAVVHGATVEDDCLIGIGAIVMDGAVIGRGSIVAPGAVVTEGTRIPAGSVVAGVPGRVIKSRDYATENRENAWNYWWNAQAYARGEQRAWEGPEFRRFQEKRREPRGS
;
A
#
# COMPACT_ATOMS: atom_id res chain seq x y z
N MET A 1 -26.94 -23.70 -9.82
CA MET A 1 -25.75 -22.94 -9.47
C MET A 1 -24.74 -23.20 -10.57
N GLY A 2 -24.48 -22.20 -11.44
CA GLY A 2 -23.49 -22.33 -12.50
C GLY A 2 -22.09 -22.40 -11.89
N GLN A 3 -21.24 -23.28 -12.44
CA GLN A 3 -19.83 -23.28 -12.06
C GLN A 3 -19.23 -21.92 -12.39
N PRO A 4 -18.37 -21.34 -11.53
CA PRO A 4 -17.69 -20.10 -11.85
C PRO A 4 -16.86 -20.30 -13.12
N ASP A 5 -16.96 -19.33 -14.03
CA ASP A 5 -16.22 -19.31 -15.28
C ASP A 5 -14.70 -19.33 -14.99
N ALA A 6 -14.07 -20.45 -15.27
CA ALA A 6 -12.64 -20.69 -15.05
C ALA A 6 -11.73 -19.84 -15.99
N SER A 7 -12.32 -19.07 -16.92
CA SER A 7 -11.56 -18.20 -17.85
C SER A 7 -11.16 -16.84 -17.26
N ARG A 8 -11.66 -16.45 -16.06
CA ARG A 8 -11.26 -15.23 -15.39
C ARG A 8 -9.88 -15.40 -14.76
N VAL A 9 -8.89 -14.75 -15.32
CA VAL A 9 -7.59 -14.54 -14.64
C VAL A 9 -7.88 -13.69 -13.40
N LEU A 10 -8.01 -14.35 -12.26
CA LEU A 10 -8.35 -13.69 -10.98
C LEU A 10 -7.18 -12.88 -10.41
N LYS A 11 -5.95 -13.20 -10.82
CA LYS A 11 -4.74 -12.53 -10.31
C LYS A 11 -3.85 -12.07 -11.46
N GLN A 12 -3.53 -10.79 -11.47
CA GLN A 12 -2.57 -10.17 -12.37
C GLN A 12 -1.46 -9.53 -11.53
N ILE A 13 -0.42 -10.30 -11.26
CA ILE A 13 0.68 -9.87 -10.39
C ILE A 13 1.92 -9.73 -11.26
N HIS A 14 2.55 -8.55 -11.27
CA HIS A 14 3.77 -8.31 -12.00
C HIS A 14 4.90 -9.21 -11.47
N GLU A 15 5.75 -9.73 -12.35
CA GLU A 15 6.80 -10.70 -12.00
C GLU A 15 7.83 -10.20 -10.98
N SER A 16 8.02 -8.88 -10.89
CA SER A 16 8.94 -8.26 -9.94
C SER A 16 8.35 -8.08 -8.53
N VAL A 17 7.09 -8.46 -8.30
CA VAL A 17 6.45 -8.34 -6.99
C VAL A 17 7.00 -9.40 -6.05
N TRP A 18 7.50 -8.97 -4.90
CA TRP A 18 7.85 -9.90 -3.83
C TRP A 18 6.67 -10.15 -2.90
N ILE A 19 6.35 -11.42 -2.69
CA ILE A 19 5.26 -11.85 -1.79
C ILE A 19 5.85 -12.79 -0.74
N ALA A 20 5.68 -12.43 0.52
CA ALA A 20 6.09 -13.30 1.63
C ALA A 20 5.31 -14.62 1.60
N PRO A 21 5.97 -15.76 1.89
CA PRO A 21 5.32 -17.08 1.86
C PRO A 21 4.10 -17.23 2.78
N SER A 22 3.98 -16.38 3.80
CA SER A 22 2.88 -16.37 4.76
C SER A 22 1.79 -15.33 4.44
N ALA A 23 1.86 -14.68 3.30
CA ALA A 23 0.80 -13.77 2.83
C ALA A 23 -0.30 -14.57 2.10
N GLU A 24 -1.53 -14.16 2.28
CA GLU A 24 -2.72 -14.84 1.74
C GLU A 24 -3.45 -13.93 0.76
N LEU A 25 -3.64 -14.39 -0.48
CA LEU A 25 -4.24 -13.62 -1.56
C LEU A 25 -5.42 -14.40 -2.18
N TYR A 26 -6.63 -13.84 -2.13
CA TYR A 26 -7.87 -14.47 -2.60
C TYR A 26 -8.66 -13.54 -3.54
N GLY A 27 -9.12 -14.08 -4.67
CA GLY A 27 -10.04 -13.41 -5.61
C GLY A 27 -9.35 -12.57 -6.69
N ALA A 28 -10.02 -11.50 -7.13
CA ALA A 28 -9.61 -10.68 -8.26
C ALA A 28 -8.61 -9.59 -7.83
N ILE A 29 -7.31 -9.84 -8.00
CA ILE A 29 -6.23 -8.99 -7.49
C ILE A 29 -5.29 -8.59 -8.62
N THR A 30 -4.95 -7.30 -8.69
CA THR A 30 -3.89 -6.77 -9.55
C THR A 30 -2.82 -6.10 -8.68
N ILE A 31 -1.54 -6.40 -8.93
CA ILE A 31 -0.40 -5.78 -8.21
C ILE A 31 0.65 -5.35 -9.24
N GLY A 32 0.99 -4.06 -9.21
CA GLY A 32 1.94 -3.42 -10.11
C GLY A 32 3.41 -3.72 -9.80
N GLU A 33 4.25 -3.30 -10.73
CA GLU A 33 5.70 -3.50 -10.73
C GLU A 33 6.36 -3.05 -9.41
N GLY A 34 7.33 -3.81 -8.92
CA GLY A 34 8.17 -3.44 -7.78
C GLY A 34 7.45 -3.36 -6.44
N SER A 35 6.17 -3.74 -6.38
CA SER A 35 5.42 -3.76 -5.13
C SER A 35 5.78 -4.95 -4.26
N SER A 36 5.40 -4.92 -2.98
CA SER A 36 5.71 -5.98 -2.04
C SER A 36 4.60 -6.26 -1.05
N VAL A 37 4.39 -7.55 -0.76
CA VAL A 37 3.39 -8.03 0.20
C VAL A 37 4.11 -8.80 1.30
N TRP A 38 4.10 -8.25 2.49
CA TRP A 38 4.90 -8.68 3.64
C TRP A 38 4.22 -9.80 4.46
N PRO A 39 4.91 -10.39 5.44
CA PRO A 39 4.38 -11.52 6.19
C PRO A 39 3.02 -11.27 6.82
N GLN A 40 2.16 -12.31 6.78
CA GLN A 40 0.82 -12.31 7.38
C GLN A 40 -0.14 -11.24 6.80
N CYS A 41 0.18 -10.66 5.65
CA CYS A 41 -0.80 -9.85 4.92
C CYS A 41 -1.95 -10.74 4.41
N VAL A 42 -3.16 -10.19 4.42
CA VAL A 42 -4.33 -10.83 3.81
C VAL A 42 -4.96 -9.89 2.81
N ILE A 43 -5.11 -10.33 1.57
CA ILE A 43 -5.82 -9.60 0.52
C ILE A 43 -7.00 -10.47 0.06
N ARG A 44 -8.24 -9.99 0.25
CA ARG A 44 -9.45 -10.69 -0.18
C ARG A 44 -10.31 -9.84 -1.11
N ALA A 45 -10.67 -10.40 -2.25
CA ALA A 45 -11.36 -9.73 -3.35
C ALA A 45 -12.45 -10.65 -3.93
N GLU A 46 -13.53 -10.91 -3.15
CA GLU A 46 -14.56 -11.90 -3.49
C GLU A 46 -15.61 -11.35 -4.45
N CYS A 47 -16.11 -10.13 -4.22
CA CYS A 47 -17.18 -9.53 -5.01
C CYS A 47 -16.74 -8.34 -5.86
N GLN A 48 -15.69 -7.64 -5.45
CA GLN A 48 -15.06 -6.53 -6.16
C GLN A 48 -13.58 -6.84 -6.42
N GLN A 49 -12.84 -5.89 -7.05
CA GLN A 49 -11.41 -6.02 -7.31
C GLN A 49 -10.57 -5.34 -6.22
N VAL A 50 -9.40 -5.92 -5.95
CA VAL A 50 -8.30 -5.20 -5.31
C VAL A 50 -7.27 -4.81 -6.37
N ARG A 51 -6.92 -3.52 -6.44
CA ARG A 51 -5.87 -2.99 -7.30
C ARG A 51 -4.80 -2.32 -6.45
N ILE A 52 -3.56 -2.73 -6.65
CA ILE A 52 -2.38 -2.17 -6.00
C ILE A 52 -1.43 -1.70 -7.09
N GLY A 53 -1.05 -0.44 -7.05
CA GLY A 53 -0.13 0.19 -8.01
C GLY A 53 1.29 -0.32 -7.89
N SER A 54 2.21 0.40 -8.53
CA SER A 54 3.64 0.06 -8.60
C SER A 54 4.41 0.60 -7.39
N HIS A 55 5.47 -0.09 -6.99
CA HIS A 55 6.35 0.30 -5.87
C HIS A 55 5.60 0.56 -4.55
N THR A 56 4.45 -0.05 -4.39
CA THR A 56 3.61 0.03 -3.17
C THR A 56 3.91 -1.15 -2.26
N ASN A 57 4.02 -0.88 -0.95
CA ASN A 57 4.30 -1.93 0.02
C ASN A 57 3.12 -2.12 0.98
N LEU A 58 2.73 -3.38 1.17
CA LEU A 58 1.78 -3.80 2.18
C LEU A 58 2.58 -4.50 3.28
N GLN A 59 2.78 -3.80 4.41
CA GLN A 59 3.64 -4.28 5.49
C GLN A 59 2.96 -5.37 6.33
N ASP A 60 3.69 -5.96 7.25
CA ASP A 60 3.24 -7.13 8.01
C ASP A 60 1.85 -6.94 8.63
N PHE A 61 1.01 -7.98 8.54
CA PHE A 61 -0.36 -8.03 9.06
C PHE A 61 -1.34 -7.03 8.44
N VAL A 62 -1.04 -6.43 7.29
CA VAL A 62 -1.98 -5.56 6.58
C VAL A 62 -3.17 -6.39 6.07
N MET A 63 -4.38 -5.84 6.22
CA MET A 63 -5.60 -6.37 5.64
C MET A 63 -6.11 -5.45 4.53
N ILE A 64 -6.24 -5.98 3.32
CA ILE A 64 -6.94 -5.32 2.22
C ILE A 64 -8.19 -6.13 1.89
N HIS A 65 -9.33 -5.48 1.93
CA HIS A 65 -10.60 -6.11 1.61
C HIS A 65 -11.48 -5.17 0.78
N VAL A 66 -12.41 -5.73 0.07
CA VAL A 66 -13.40 -5.01 -0.72
C VAL A 66 -14.68 -4.81 0.08
N GLY A 67 -15.41 -3.72 -0.15
CA GLY A 67 -16.79 -3.59 0.23
C GLY A 67 -17.70 -4.38 -0.72
N TYR A 68 -18.99 -4.43 -0.43
CA TYR A 68 -19.95 -5.11 -1.32
C TYR A 68 -20.01 -4.43 -2.70
N ASP A 69 -20.06 -3.11 -2.73
CA ASP A 69 -20.08 -2.30 -3.95
C ASP A 69 -18.77 -1.51 -4.18
N ASP A 70 -17.87 -1.49 -3.20
CA ASP A 70 -16.68 -0.68 -3.20
C ASP A 70 -15.41 -1.52 -3.42
N PRO A 71 -14.69 -1.33 -4.54
CA PRO A 71 -13.37 -1.92 -4.75
C PRO A 71 -12.33 -1.28 -3.82
N ALA A 72 -11.26 -2.00 -3.52
CA ALA A 72 -10.10 -1.43 -2.86
C ALA A 72 -9.04 -1.07 -3.91
N THR A 73 -8.71 0.23 -4.01
CA THR A 73 -7.71 0.73 -4.97
C THR A 73 -6.62 1.48 -4.22
N ILE A 74 -5.39 1.06 -4.41
CA ILE A 74 -4.20 1.68 -3.81
C ILE A 74 -3.28 2.07 -4.96
N GLY A 75 -2.89 3.34 -5.01
CA GLY A 75 -2.04 3.91 -6.05
C GLY A 75 -0.57 3.48 -5.97
N ASP A 76 0.25 4.19 -6.72
CA ASP A 76 1.67 3.96 -6.80
C ASP A 76 2.42 4.57 -5.60
N PHE A 77 3.56 3.99 -5.25
CA PHE A 77 4.45 4.49 -4.19
C PHE A 77 3.78 4.70 -2.83
N CYS A 78 2.76 3.91 -2.52
CA CYS A 78 2.10 3.93 -1.23
C CYS A 78 2.80 3.01 -0.22
N SER A 79 2.69 3.37 1.05
CA SER A 79 3.07 2.50 2.16
C SER A 79 1.85 2.24 3.03
N ILE A 80 1.34 1.02 2.99
CA ILE A 80 0.29 0.56 3.89
C ILE A 80 1.01 -0.15 5.04
N THR A 81 1.08 0.54 6.17
CA THR A 81 2.01 0.10 7.22
C THR A 81 1.38 -0.93 8.17
N HIS A 82 2.22 -1.54 9.00
CA HIS A 82 1.89 -2.71 9.82
C HIS A 82 0.48 -2.66 10.44
N ARG A 83 -0.30 -3.73 10.31
CA ARG A 83 -1.67 -3.89 10.85
C ARG A 83 -2.70 -2.87 10.35
N ALA A 84 -2.39 -2.08 9.32
CA ALA A 84 -3.40 -1.20 8.74
C ALA A 84 -4.47 -1.99 7.99
N VAL A 85 -5.67 -1.44 7.93
CA VAL A 85 -6.81 -1.99 7.21
C VAL A 85 -7.26 -0.99 6.14
N VAL A 86 -7.36 -1.45 4.89
CA VAL A 86 -8.03 -0.71 3.81
C VAL A 86 -9.20 -1.55 3.32
N HIS A 87 -10.41 -1.08 3.56
CA HIS A 87 -11.65 -1.77 3.25
C HIS A 87 -12.48 -0.95 2.27
N GLY A 88 -12.69 -1.45 1.05
CA GLY A 88 -13.52 -0.81 0.03
C GLY A 88 -13.17 0.66 -0.27
N ALA A 89 -11.90 1.05 -0.18
CA ALA A 89 -11.48 2.43 -0.22
C ALA A 89 -10.47 2.71 -1.34
N THR A 90 -10.32 4.00 -1.68
CA THR A 90 -9.30 4.50 -2.60
C THR A 90 -8.20 5.23 -1.84
N VAL A 91 -6.97 4.80 -2.01
CA VAL A 91 -5.76 5.49 -1.57
C VAL A 91 -5.01 5.92 -2.83
N GLU A 92 -4.92 7.22 -3.07
CA GLU A 92 -4.19 7.76 -4.22
C GLU A 92 -2.67 7.62 -4.04
N ASP A 93 -1.91 8.01 -5.07
CA ASP A 93 -0.45 7.82 -5.11
C ASP A 93 0.27 8.51 -3.94
N ASP A 94 1.47 8.05 -3.66
CA ASP A 94 2.39 8.67 -2.71
C ASP A 94 1.80 8.84 -1.29
N CYS A 95 0.89 7.95 -0.86
CA CYS A 95 0.27 8.01 0.46
C CYS A 95 0.95 7.08 1.47
N LEU A 96 0.84 7.45 2.75
CA LEU A 96 1.23 6.60 3.86
C LEU A 96 0.03 6.37 4.77
N ILE A 97 -0.39 5.11 4.91
CA ILE A 97 -1.41 4.68 5.87
C ILE A 97 -0.69 4.12 7.09
N GLY A 98 -0.78 4.84 8.21
CA GLY A 98 -0.01 4.59 9.43
C GLY A 98 -0.34 3.28 10.12
N ILE A 99 0.54 2.85 11.02
CA ILE A 99 0.42 1.58 11.76
C ILE A 99 -0.96 1.47 12.44
N GLY A 100 -1.68 0.38 12.17
CA GLY A 100 -2.99 0.13 12.76
C GLY A 100 -4.09 1.11 12.35
N ALA A 101 -3.88 1.97 11.35
CA ALA A 101 -4.93 2.84 10.83
C ALA A 101 -5.97 2.04 10.04
N ILE A 102 -7.20 2.54 10.00
CA ILE A 102 -8.33 1.92 9.31
C ILE A 102 -8.92 2.93 8.32
N VAL A 103 -9.08 2.52 7.07
CA VAL A 103 -9.75 3.29 6.02
C VAL A 103 -10.94 2.49 5.53
N MET A 104 -12.15 3.05 5.67
CA MET A 104 -13.42 2.35 5.45
C MET A 104 -14.00 2.62 4.05
N ASP A 105 -15.07 1.89 3.74
CA ASP A 105 -15.75 1.84 2.43
C ASP A 105 -16.04 3.22 1.84
N GLY A 106 -15.81 3.36 0.56
CA GLY A 106 -16.04 4.59 -0.19
C GLY A 106 -15.15 5.77 0.21
N ALA A 107 -14.26 5.61 1.21
CA ALA A 107 -13.32 6.67 1.56
C ALA A 107 -12.27 6.87 0.47
N VAL A 108 -11.83 8.13 0.32
CA VAL A 108 -10.77 8.52 -0.63
C VAL A 108 -9.69 9.27 0.14
N ILE A 109 -8.47 8.78 0.06
CA ILE A 109 -7.27 9.44 0.60
C ILE A 109 -6.54 10.09 -0.56
N GLY A 110 -6.54 11.43 -0.62
CA GLY A 110 -5.89 12.19 -1.67
C GLY A 110 -4.37 12.08 -1.65
N ARG A 111 -3.76 12.19 -2.82
CA ARG A 111 -2.33 12.01 -3.08
C ARG A 111 -1.43 12.73 -2.07
N GLY A 112 -0.30 12.12 -1.72
CA GLY A 112 0.71 12.72 -0.85
C GLY A 112 0.27 12.89 0.61
N SER A 113 -0.82 12.21 1.02
CA SER A 113 -1.36 12.30 2.37
C SER A 113 -0.75 11.25 3.31
N ILE A 114 -0.89 11.53 4.60
CA ILE A 114 -0.56 10.62 5.69
C ILE A 114 -1.81 10.42 6.55
N VAL A 115 -2.22 9.18 6.72
CA VAL A 115 -3.15 8.78 7.78
C VAL A 115 -2.31 8.33 8.98
N ALA A 116 -2.41 9.05 10.09
CA ALA A 116 -1.58 8.79 11.28
C ALA A 116 -1.86 7.41 11.88
N PRO A 117 -0.90 6.83 12.62
CA PRO A 117 -1.10 5.56 13.31
C PRO A 117 -2.37 5.53 14.17
N GLY A 118 -3.14 4.44 14.07
CA GLY A 118 -4.38 4.24 14.82
C GLY A 118 -5.56 5.13 14.45
N ALA A 119 -5.45 5.97 13.42
CA ALA A 119 -6.56 6.78 12.95
C ALA A 119 -7.62 5.94 12.22
N VAL A 120 -8.88 6.33 12.30
CA VAL A 120 -10.00 5.69 11.59
C VAL A 120 -10.66 6.68 10.66
N VAL A 121 -10.43 6.51 9.36
CA VAL A 121 -11.15 7.25 8.31
C VAL A 121 -12.46 6.53 8.03
N THR A 122 -13.56 7.18 8.37
CA THR A 122 -14.91 6.59 8.26
C THR A 122 -15.39 6.54 6.82
N GLU A 123 -16.43 5.75 6.60
CA GLU A 123 -17.06 5.52 5.28
C GLU A 123 -17.35 6.82 4.54
N GLY A 124 -17.14 6.81 3.23
CA GLY A 124 -17.42 7.92 2.33
C GLY A 124 -16.59 9.19 2.54
N THR A 125 -15.67 9.20 3.50
CA THR A 125 -14.86 10.38 3.83
C THR A 125 -13.89 10.69 2.69
N ARG A 126 -13.84 11.96 2.25
CA ARG A 126 -12.88 12.44 1.25
C ARG A 126 -11.81 13.29 1.91
N ILE A 127 -10.59 12.78 1.91
CA ILE A 127 -9.42 13.48 2.44
C ILE A 127 -8.71 14.18 1.26
N PRO A 128 -8.56 15.51 1.29
CA PRO A 128 -7.84 16.25 0.26
C PRO A 128 -6.37 15.80 0.14
N ALA A 129 -5.79 15.96 -1.05
CA ALA A 129 -4.37 15.72 -1.26
C ALA A 129 -3.49 16.54 -0.29
N GLY A 130 -2.34 15.98 0.09
CA GLY A 130 -1.41 16.64 0.99
C GLY A 130 -1.96 16.85 2.40
N SER A 131 -2.71 15.91 2.92
CA SER A 131 -3.30 15.99 4.27
C SER A 131 -2.61 15.08 5.27
N VAL A 132 -2.57 15.51 6.52
CA VAL A 132 -2.31 14.63 7.66
C VAL A 132 -3.61 14.43 8.42
N VAL A 133 -4.04 13.17 8.54
CA VAL A 133 -5.28 12.77 9.20
C VAL A 133 -4.96 12.05 10.49
N ALA A 134 -5.62 12.40 11.59
CA ALA A 134 -5.45 11.71 12.88
C ALA A 134 -6.76 11.61 13.65
N GLY A 135 -6.82 10.67 14.59
CA GLY A 135 -7.94 10.49 15.53
C GLY A 135 -8.98 9.46 15.10
N VAL A 136 -9.98 9.26 15.96
CA VAL A 136 -11.15 8.39 15.78
C VAL A 136 -12.40 9.18 16.17
N PRO A 137 -13.23 9.60 15.20
CA PRO A 137 -13.02 9.54 13.76
C PRO A 137 -11.87 10.44 13.28
N GLY A 138 -11.23 10.03 12.18
CA GLY A 138 -10.11 10.74 11.59
C GLY A 138 -10.48 12.13 11.07
N ARG A 139 -9.63 13.11 11.37
CA ARG A 139 -9.80 14.51 10.90
C ARG A 139 -8.49 15.03 10.34
N VAL A 140 -8.56 15.89 9.33
CA VAL A 140 -7.39 16.60 8.82
C VAL A 140 -6.88 17.53 9.92
N ILE A 141 -5.66 17.30 10.39
CA ILE A 141 -5.00 18.09 11.44
C ILE A 141 -3.91 19.00 10.88
N LYS A 142 -3.48 18.75 9.62
CA LYS A 142 -2.45 19.51 8.94
C LYS A 142 -2.60 19.34 7.43
N SER A 143 -2.28 20.40 6.68
CA SER A 143 -2.17 20.36 5.22
C SER A 143 -0.72 20.61 4.82
N ARG A 144 -0.09 19.61 4.21
CA ARG A 144 1.24 19.63 3.63
C ARG A 144 1.39 18.42 2.71
N ASP A 145 1.90 18.61 1.51
CA ASP A 145 2.24 17.50 0.61
C ASP A 145 3.47 16.74 1.15
N TYR A 146 3.29 15.44 1.37
CA TYR A 146 4.32 14.50 1.81
C TYR A 146 4.71 13.50 0.72
N ALA A 147 4.33 13.74 -0.53
CA ALA A 147 4.56 12.80 -1.62
C ALA A 147 6.04 12.39 -1.75
N THR A 148 6.96 13.34 -1.59
CA THR A 148 8.40 13.06 -1.67
C THR A 148 8.85 12.12 -0.55
N GLU A 149 8.52 12.43 0.70
CA GLU A 149 8.91 11.64 1.87
C GLU A 149 8.27 10.24 1.85
N ASN A 150 6.98 10.16 1.45
CA ASN A 150 6.26 8.90 1.33
C ASN A 150 6.85 8.03 0.22
N ARG A 151 7.21 8.63 -0.92
CA ARG A 151 7.87 7.93 -2.03
C ARG A 151 9.25 7.41 -1.63
N GLU A 152 10.03 8.18 -0.87
CA GLU A 152 11.31 7.70 -0.32
C GLU A 152 11.11 6.47 0.58
N ASN A 153 10.07 6.49 1.43
CA ASN A 153 9.74 5.33 2.25
C ASN A 153 9.38 4.11 1.40
N ALA A 154 8.55 4.28 0.37
CA ALA A 154 8.18 3.21 -0.56
C ALA A 154 9.41 2.59 -1.23
N TRP A 155 10.38 3.41 -1.65
CA TRP A 155 11.63 2.92 -2.23
C TRP A 155 12.51 2.17 -1.23
N ASN A 156 12.56 2.57 0.04
CA ASN A 156 13.28 1.82 1.06
C ASN A 156 12.69 0.42 1.24
N TYR A 157 11.36 0.30 1.18
CA TYR A 157 10.68 -1.00 1.23
C TYR A 157 10.89 -1.83 -0.04
N TRP A 158 10.93 -1.19 -1.23
CA TRP A 158 11.31 -1.88 -2.45
C TRP A 158 12.72 -2.49 -2.34
N TRP A 159 13.71 -1.72 -1.87
CA TRP A 159 15.07 -2.21 -1.63
C TRP A 159 15.08 -3.41 -0.68
N ASN A 160 14.35 -3.28 0.42
CA ASN A 160 14.25 -4.34 1.42
C ASN A 160 13.62 -5.62 0.85
N ALA A 161 12.54 -5.49 0.07
CA ALA A 161 11.88 -6.61 -0.59
C ALA A 161 12.81 -7.35 -1.57
N GLN A 162 13.63 -6.61 -2.33
CA GLN A 162 14.64 -7.23 -3.22
C GLN A 162 15.68 -8.03 -2.43
N ALA A 163 16.07 -7.56 -1.25
CA ALA A 163 16.99 -8.28 -0.39
C ALA A 163 16.35 -9.54 0.21
N TYR A 164 15.11 -9.43 0.70
CA TYR A 164 14.36 -10.59 1.21
C TYR A 164 14.15 -11.66 0.14
N ALA A 165 13.93 -11.27 -1.12
CA ALA A 165 13.85 -12.19 -2.25
C ALA A 165 15.14 -13.01 -2.44
N ARG A 166 16.29 -12.49 -2.03
CA ARG A 166 17.60 -13.17 -2.05
C ARG A 166 17.96 -13.86 -0.73
N GLY A 167 17.08 -13.83 0.28
CA GLY A 167 17.32 -14.38 1.61
C GLY A 167 18.13 -13.48 2.56
N GLU A 168 18.34 -12.22 2.19
CA GLU A 168 19.05 -11.22 2.98
C GLU A 168 18.07 -10.47 3.90
N GLN A 169 18.20 -10.59 5.21
CA GLN A 169 17.24 -10.03 6.17
C GLN A 169 17.71 -8.76 6.88
N ARG A 170 18.88 -8.21 6.53
CA ARG A 170 19.46 -6.99 7.12
C ARG A 170 19.79 -5.94 6.06
N ALA A 171 18.87 -5.73 5.13
CA ALA A 171 19.09 -4.93 3.93
C ALA A 171 19.19 -3.42 4.18
N TRP A 172 18.75 -2.92 5.32
CA TRP A 172 18.85 -1.51 5.68
C TRP A 172 20.19 -1.14 6.34
N GLU A 173 21.13 -2.05 6.30
CA GLU A 173 22.47 -1.84 6.83
C GLU A 173 23.51 -1.84 5.71
N GLY A 174 24.64 -1.20 6.00
CA GLY A 174 25.80 -1.27 5.13
C GLY A 174 25.91 -0.18 4.06
N PRO A 175 27.05 -0.19 3.33
CA PRO A 175 27.38 0.87 2.38
C PRO A 175 26.52 0.85 1.12
N GLU A 176 25.96 -0.29 0.73
CA GLU A 176 25.13 -0.41 -0.48
C GLU A 176 23.78 0.29 -0.30
N PHE A 177 23.13 0.09 0.84
CA PHE A 177 21.89 0.79 1.15
C PHE A 177 22.09 2.30 1.26
N ARG A 178 23.19 2.75 1.89
CA ARG A 178 23.54 4.18 1.94
C ARG A 178 23.71 4.77 0.55
N ARG A 179 24.47 4.11 -0.35
CA ARG A 179 24.62 4.53 -1.75
C ARG A 179 23.30 4.55 -2.52
N PHE A 180 22.42 3.59 -2.26
CA PHE A 180 21.08 3.57 -2.84
C PHE A 180 20.28 4.80 -2.42
N GLN A 181 20.27 5.15 -1.14
CA GLN A 181 19.59 6.35 -0.64
C GLN A 181 20.18 7.65 -1.19
N GLU A 182 21.51 7.76 -1.24
CA GLU A 182 22.23 8.93 -1.78
C GLU A 182 21.86 9.21 -3.23
N LYS A 183 21.95 8.21 -4.10
CA LYS A 183 21.59 8.30 -5.52
C LYS A 183 20.16 8.77 -5.78
N ARG A 184 19.27 8.58 -4.83
CA ARG A 184 17.89 8.99 -4.94
C ARG A 184 17.61 10.40 -4.45
N ARG A 185 18.46 10.90 -3.57
CA ARG A 185 18.40 12.28 -3.06
C ARG A 185 19.08 13.29 -3.99
N GLU A 186 19.95 12.82 -4.89
CA GLU A 186 20.52 13.69 -5.92
C GLU A 186 19.38 14.20 -6.82
N PRO A 187 19.30 15.54 -7.06
CA PRO A 187 18.34 16.07 -8.00
C PRO A 187 18.62 15.43 -9.36
N ARG A 188 17.62 14.77 -9.94
CA ARG A 188 17.71 14.28 -11.31
C ARG A 188 17.98 15.49 -12.18
N GLY A 189 19.18 15.56 -12.75
CA GLY A 189 19.60 16.67 -13.59
C GLY A 189 18.51 17.01 -14.60
N SER A 190 18.19 18.28 -14.67
CA SER A 190 17.26 18.95 -15.60
C SER A 190 17.58 18.62 -17.05
#